data_458fea81906fb6fadd2d0d0a90273377
#
_entry.id   458fea81906fb6fadd2d0d0a90273377
#
_cell.length_a   1.000
_cell.length_b   1.000
_cell.length_c   1.000
_cell.angle_alpha   90.00
_cell.angle_beta   90.00
_cell.angle_gamma   90.00
#
_symmetry.space_group_name_H-M   'P 1'
#
loop_
_entity.id
_entity.type
_entity.pdbx_description
1 polymer ?
#
loop_
_entity_poly.entity_id
_entity_poly.type
_entity_poly.pdbx_seq_one_letter_code
_entity_poly.pdbx_strand_id
1 'polypeptide(L)'
;MNSLQLLDYLAMFAYFLVLIWIGVAVVRSREKRNQYDSFLAADRNMNLLQTTSSAAATDIGGGFSIAMGGLGFTLGLSGSWMIAVSGLSIVMVSFLMVPKVKRWSDKVKGLTTGDLFAARFDRRTGTLAAVVIGLAWFTFVGGQIIAGGKLLQVTLNMNLTFAVLLSGTIILAYTTMGGLKAVIYTDVFQMIVLMVGIVFIAVPIGLIEIGGWNVMVEKFNSSESTKHLLDWGAVGWRQMLGWFFAVFPVWFISIAAMQRIIAARDVKTAQRGFFLTGIPIEWPLFAVGSTMIGLIARFLIPDLSDPELATPMIIMELLPAGIAGLVIAAYIAAVMSSADSCLMGPVAIFTNDIYKRYLKPESSEEHLVRIARLTTIILGILAIATAYLIPNVLDLILYAYTFGSAGIFFPMLGL
;
A
#
# COMPACT_ATOMS: atom_id res chain seq x y z
N MET A 1 24.80 -8.80 12.54
CA MET A 1 23.66 -7.85 12.41
C MET A 1 23.83 -6.75 13.44
N ASN A 2 23.82 -5.51 12.98
CA ASN A 2 23.82 -4.36 13.88
C ASN A 2 22.50 -4.34 14.68
N SER A 3 22.59 -4.11 15.99
CA SER A 3 21.39 -3.87 16.80
C SER A 3 20.99 -2.40 16.73
N LEU A 4 19.70 -2.11 16.86
CA LEU A 4 19.20 -0.74 16.95
C LEU A 4 19.89 -0.01 18.11
N GLN A 5 20.32 1.23 17.84
CA GLN A 5 20.95 2.12 18.81
C GLN A 5 19.92 3.06 19.42
N LEU A 6 20.29 3.75 20.50
CA LEU A 6 19.38 4.71 21.15
C LEU A 6 18.87 5.78 20.17
N LEU A 7 19.71 6.23 19.23
CA LEU A 7 19.30 7.21 18.21
C LEU A 7 18.22 6.69 17.28
N ASP A 8 18.20 5.39 16.97
CA ASP A 8 17.17 4.77 16.15
C ASP A 8 15.81 4.79 16.87
N TYR A 9 15.79 4.38 18.15
CA TYR A 9 14.58 4.45 18.96
C TYR A 9 14.06 5.86 19.13
N LEU A 10 14.94 6.85 19.32
CA LEU A 10 14.55 8.25 19.41
C LEU A 10 13.99 8.77 18.07
N ALA A 11 14.58 8.41 16.95
CA ALA A 11 14.10 8.78 15.62
C ALA A 11 12.72 8.15 15.34
N MET A 12 12.54 6.86 15.65
CA MET A 12 11.24 6.17 15.56
C MET A 12 10.20 6.84 16.44
N PHE A 13 10.54 7.13 17.68
CA PHE A 13 9.62 7.79 18.62
C PHE A 13 9.21 9.18 18.14
N ALA A 14 10.16 10.00 17.70
CA ALA A 14 9.89 11.32 17.12
C ALA A 14 8.97 11.23 15.90
N TYR A 15 9.22 10.27 15.01
CA TYR A 15 8.39 10.01 13.84
C TYR A 15 6.94 9.69 14.23
N PHE A 16 6.73 8.76 15.16
CA PHE A 16 5.38 8.41 15.62
C PHE A 16 4.68 9.55 16.36
N LEU A 17 5.42 10.38 17.10
CA LEU A 17 4.86 11.61 17.71
C LEU A 17 4.32 12.57 16.65
N VAL A 18 5.06 12.76 15.54
CA VAL A 18 4.60 13.59 14.41
C VAL A 18 3.33 13.02 13.80
N LEU A 19 3.26 11.70 13.57
CA LEU A 19 2.05 11.05 13.04
C LEU A 19 0.84 11.22 13.97
N ILE A 20 1.03 10.99 15.27
CA ILE A 20 -0.03 11.18 16.28
C ILE A 20 -0.49 12.64 16.28
N TRP A 21 0.45 13.59 16.26
CA TRP A 21 0.13 15.01 16.21
C TRP A 21 -0.70 15.38 14.97
N ILE A 22 -0.30 14.90 13.78
CA ILE A 22 -1.07 15.08 12.52
C ILE A 22 -2.48 14.51 12.69
N GLY A 23 -2.60 13.27 13.16
CA GLY A 23 -3.87 12.59 13.35
C GLY A 23 -4.80 13.35 14.32
N VAL A 24 -4.28 13.78 15.46
CA VAL A 24 -5.04 14.54 16.46
C VAL A 24 -5.45 15.91 15.91
N ALA A 25 -4.55 16.63 15.23
CA ALA A 25 -4.84 17.91 14.63
C ALA A 25 -5.99 17.81 13.61
N VAL A 26 -5.97 16.78 12.75
CA VAL A 26 -7.04 16.53 11.77
C VAL A 26 -8.35 16.17 12.44
N VAL A 27 -8.34 15.32 13.48
CA VAL A 27 -9.56 14.95 14.21
C VAL A 27 -10.18 16.18 14.92
N ARG A 28 -9.35 17.05 15.50
CA ARG A 28 -9.84 18.29 16.15
C ARG A 28 -10.41 19.30 15.15
N SER A 29 -9.94 19.30 13.91
CA SER A 29 -10.44 20.21 12.85
C SER A 29 -11.75 19.75 12.20
N ARG A 30 -12.31 18.60 12.60
CA ARG A 30 -13.56 18.09 12.02
C ARG A 30 -14.76 18.91 12.46
N GLU A 31 -15.54 19.38 11.48
CA GLU A 31 -16.87 19.93 11.76
C GLU A 31 -17.83 18.83 12.20
N LYS A 32 -18.66 19.11 13.21
CA LYS A 32 -19.63 18.13 13.75
C LYS A 32 -20.73 17.73 12.75
N ARG A 33 -20.90 18.49 11.67
CA ARG A 33 -22.08 18.42 10.79
C ARG A 33 -22.02 17.36 9.69
N ASN A 34 -20.85 16.78 9.34
CA ASN A 34 -20.70 15.80 8.28
C ASN A 34 -19.71 14.67 8.67
N GLN A 35 -19.92 14.06 9.83
CA GLN A 35 -18.97 13.08 10.36
C GLN A 35 -18.80 11.84 9.46
N TYR A 36 -19.87 11.39 8.81
CA TYR A 36 -19.84 10.20 7.96
C TYR A 36 -19.11 10.44 6.63
N ASP A 37 -19.38 11.57 5.95
CA ASP A 37 -18.70 11.94 4.69
C ASP A 37 -17.22 12.29 4.96
N SER A 38 -16.92 12.98 6.07
CA SER A 38 -15.54 13.22 6.53
C SER A 38 -14.79 11.93 6.82
N PHE A 39 -15.46 10.93 7.39
CA PHE A 39 -14.88 9.64 7.72
C PHE A 39 -14.59 8.77 6.49
N LEU A 40 -15.46 8.75 5.48
CA LEU A 40 -15.37 7.89 4.29
C LEU A 40 -14.85 8.60 3.03
N ALA A 41 -15.02 9.92 2.90
CA ALA A 41 -14.70 10.68 1.69
C ALA A 41 -13.84 11.93 1.94
N ALA A 42 -13.31 12.12 3.14
CA ALA A 42 -12.40 13.22 3.50
C ALA A 42 -12.90 14.61 3.04
N ASP A 43 -14.19 14.88 3.25
CA ASP A 43 -14.88 16.12 2.87
C ASP A 43 -14.84 16.45 1.36
N ARG A 44 -14.39 15.54 0.51
CA ARG A 44 -14.24 15.69 -0.97
C ARG A 44 -13.41 16.92 -1.37
N ASN A 45 -12.37 17.22 -0.61
CA ASN A 45 -11.57 18.44 -0.80
C ASN A 45 -10.05 18.20 -0.82
N MET A 46 -9.60 17.01 -1.25
CA MET A 46 -8.17 16.73 -1.39
C MET A 46 -7.54 17.57 -2.50
N ASN A 47 -6.42 18.19 -2.19
CA ASN A 47 -5.59 18.88 -3.18
C ASN A 47 -4.67 17.92 -3.96
N LEU A 48 -3.88 18.46 -4.90
CA LEU A 48 -3.01 17.65 -5.76
C LEU A 48 -1.98 16.85 -4.95
N LEU A 49 -1.29 17.49 -3.99
CA LEU A 49 -0.28 16.83 -3.16
C LEU A 49 -0.91 15.68 -2.35
N GLN A 50 -2.04 15.93 -1.70
CA GLN A 50 -2.75 14.92 -0.93
C GLN A 50 -3.21 13.74 -1.81
N THR A 51 -3.77 14.02 -2.99
CA THR A 51 -4.22 12.97 -3.92
C THR A 51 -3.05 12.13 -4.41
N THR A 52 -1.96 12.76 -4.85
CA THR A 52 -0.76 12.06 -5.33
C THR A 52 -0.10 11.25 -4.22
N SER A 53 0.17 11.89 -3.08
CA SER A 53 0.87 11.22 -1.97
C SER A 53 0.06 10.09 -1.35
N SER A 54 -1.26 10.29 -1.18
CA SER A 54 -2.10 9.25 -0.60
C SER A 54 -2.32 8.08 -1.55
N ALA A 55 -2.45 8.32 -2.87
CA ALA A 55 -2.49 7.25 -3.85
C ALA A 55 -1.16 6.47 -3.88
N ALA A 56 -0.03 7.16 -3.93
CA ALA A 56 1.30 6.56 -3.89
C ALA A 56 1.54 5.79 -2.58
N ALA A 57 1.27 6.37 -1.42
CA ALA A 57 1.49 5.72 -0.12
C ALA A 57 0.64 4.45 0.05
N THR A 58 -0.54 4.40 -0.59
CA THR A 58 -1.41 3.23 -0.54
C THR A 58 -0.88 2.07 -1.38
N ASP A 59 -0.30 2.33 -2.54
CA ASP A 59 0.27 1.30 -3.41
C ASP A 59 1.70 0.92 -2.99
N ILE A 60 2.55 1.92 -2.82
CA ILE A 60 3.96 1.74 -2.43
C ILE A 60 4.11 1.19 -1.00
N GLY A 61 3.03 0.98 -0.29
CA GLY A 61 3.03 0.54 1.11
C GLY A 61 4.08 -0.51 1.46
N GLY A 62 4.33 -0.68 2.74
CA GLY A 62 5.41 -1.54 3.24
C GLY A 62 5.42 -2.95 2.66
N GLY A 63 4.24 -3.52 2.36
CA GLY A 63 4.12 -4.83 1.72
C GLY A 63 4.77 -4.88 0.35
N PHE A 64 4.45 -3.93 -0.51
CA PHE A 64 5.08 -3.83 -1.83
C PHE A 64 6.58 -3.52 -1.73
N SER A 65 6.97 -2.60 -0.86
CA SER A 65 8.36 -2.22 -0.68
C SER A 65 9.25 -3.41 -0.25
N ILE A 66 8.75 -4.25 0.65
CA ILE A 66 9.45 -5.45 1.12
C ILE A 66 9.50 -6.51 0.02
N ALA A 67 8.37 -6.78 -0.64
CA ALA A 67 8.29 -7.73 -1.73
C ALA A 67 9.20 -7.33 -2.92
N MET A 68 9.29 -6.03 -3.23
CA MET A 68 10.16 -5.54 -4.31
C MET A 68 11.65 -5.66 -3.99
N GLY A 69 12.04 -5.52 -2.72
CA GLY A 69 13.40 -5.87 -2.28
C GLY A 69 13.71 -7.35 -2.52
N GLY A 70 12.76 -8.23 -2.21
CA GLY A 70 12.86 -9.66 -2.50
C GLY A 70 12.97 -9.98 -4.00
N LEU A 71 12.18 -9.31 -4.84
CA LEU A 71 12.28 -9.44 -6.30
C LEU A 71 13.62 -8.88 -6.82
N GLY A 72 14.10 -7.76 -6.29
CA GLY A 72 15.43 -7.24 -6.61
C GLY A 72 16.55 -8.21 -6.25
N PHE A 73 16.42 -8.91 -5.12
CA PHE A 73 17.35 -9.94 -4.67
C PHE A 73 17.38 -11.16 -5.60
N THR A 74 16.22 -11.61 -6.10
CA THR A 74 16.07 -12.84 -6.89
C THR A 74 16.15 -12.61 -8.39
N LEU A 75 15.54 -11.54 -8.89
CA LEU A 75 15.38 -11.25 -10.31
C LEU A 75 16.15 -10.01 -10.77
N GLY A 76 16.76 -9.28 -9.84
CA GLY A 76 17.52 -8.08 -10.15
C GLY A 76 16.65 -6.96 -10.73
N LEU A 77 17.20 -6.22 -11.71
CA LEU A 77 16.51 -5.10 -12.37
C LEU A 77 15.20 -5.51 -13.03
N SER A 78 15.12 -6.73 -13.54
CA SER A 78 13.90 -7.22 -14.19
C SER A 78 12.71 -7.37 -13.24
N GLY A 79 12.94 -7.47 -11.93
CA GLY A 79 11.90 -7.46 -10.91
C GLY A 79 11.09 -6.16 -10.88
N SER A 80 11.68 -5.03 -11.30
CA SER A 80 11.01 -3.72 -11.33
C SER A 80 9.80 -3.65 -12.29
N TRP A 81 9.73 -4.54 -13.29
CA TRP A 81 8.60 -4.59 -14.23
C TRP A 81 7.25 -4.81 -13.54
N MET A 82 7.22 -5.48 -12.40
CA MET A 82 5.98 -5.68 -11.66
C MET A 82 5.34 -4.35 -11.26
N ILE A 83 6.12 -3.41 -10.72
CA ILE A 83 5.63 -2.05 -10.38
C ILE A 83 5.45 -1.18 -11.62
N ALA A 84 6.25 -1.36 -12.67
CA ALA A 84 6.03 -0.65 -13.93
C ALA A 84 4.63 -0.93 -14.49
N VAL A 85 4.14 -2.16 -14.36
CA VAL A 85 2.76 -2.54 -14.73
C VAL A 85 1.73 -1.84 -13.85
N SER A 86 1.96 -1.72 -12.52
CA SER A 86 1.10 -0.95 -11.62
C SER A 86 1.04 0.52 -12.03
N GLY A 87 2.19 1.15 -12.21
CA GLY A 87 2.29 2.54 -12.66
C GLY A 87 1.55 2.80 -13.99
N LEU A 88 1.68 1.88 -14.97
CA LEU A 88 0.91 1.94 -16.21
C LEU A 88 -0.60 1.86 -15.95
N SER A 89 -1.05 0.97 -15.08
CA SER A 89 -2.46 0.86 -14.68
C SER A 89 -2.99 2.17 -14.09
N ILE A 90 -2.25 2.78 -13.17
CA ILE A 90 -2.63 4.06 -12.55
C ILE A 90 -2.77 5.17 -13.59
N VAL A 91 -1.82 5.25 -14.53
CA VAL A 91 -1.88 6.22 -15.64
C VAL A 91 -3.14 5.99 -16.48
N MET A 92 -3.43 4.74 -16.85
CA MET A 92 -4.65 4.43 -17.60
C MET A 92 -5.93 4.77 -16.82
N VAL A 93 -5.98 4.46 -15.52
CA VAL A 93 -7.08 4.84 -14.63
C VAL A 93 -7.27 6.36 -14.59
N SER A 94 -6.17 7.14 -14.58
CA SER A 94 -6.25 8.61 -14.56
C SER A 94 -7.02 9.17 -15.78
N PHE A 95 -6.88 8.56 -16.95
CA PHE A 95 -7.54 9.02 -18.17
C PHE A 95 -8.92 8.37 -18.38
N LEU A 96 -9.06 7.08 -18.13
CA LEU A 96 -10.27 6.32 -18.49
C LEU A 96 -11.33 6.36 -17.40
N MET A 97 -10.93 6.25 -16.13
CA MET A 97 -11.84 6.02 -15.03
C MET A 97 -12.07 7.26 -14.15
N VAL A 98 -11.01 8.00 -13.83
CA VAL A 98 -11.10 9.16 -12.93
C VAL A 98 -12.18 10.16 -13.37
N PRO A 99 -12.28 10.59 -14.66
CA PRO A 99 -13.30 11.57 -15.06
C PRO A 99 -14.73 11.05 -14.90
N LYS A 100 -14.95 9.78 -15.19
CA LYS A 100 -16.28 9.14 -15.09
C LYS A 100 -16.70 9.03 -13.61
N VAL A 101 -15.84 8.42 -12.79
CA VAL A 101 -16.11 8.16 -11.37
C VAL A 101 -16.28 9.46 -10.59
N LYS A 102 -15.40 10.44 -10.79
CA LYS A 102 -15.49 11.72 -10.07
C LYS A 102 -16.78 12.47 -10.38
N ARG A 103 -17.13 12.62 -11.67
CA ARG A 103 -18.36 13.27 -12.08
C ARG A 103 -19.61 12.56 -11.55
N TRP A 104 -19.61 11.20 -11.62
CA TRP A 104 -20.68 10.39 -11.07
C TRP A 104 -20.82 10.60 -9.55
N SER A 105 -19.73 10.46 -8.81
CA SER A 105 -19.73 10.61 -7.36
C SER A 105 -20.17 12.00 -6.91
N ASP A 106 -19.78 13.06 -7.62
CA ASP A 106 -20.21 14.43 -7.30
C ASP A 106 -21.72 14.62 -7.53
N LYS A 107 -22.29 13.94 -8.54
CA LYS A 107 -23.70 14.01 -8.88
C LYS A 107 -24.58 13.22 -7.89
N VAL A 108 -24.22 11.98 -7.59
CA VAL A 108 -25.10 11.06 -6.80
C VAL A 108 -24.66 10.90 -5.34
N LYS A 109 -23.55 11.55 -4.94
CA LYS A 109 -22.95 11.42 -3.61
C LYS A 109 -22.61 9.98 -3.22
N GLY A 110 -22.35 9.10 -4.21
CA GLY A 110 -21.92 7.72 -4.00
C GLY A 110 -20.58 7.64 -3.28
N LEU A 111 -20.39 6.61 -2.46
CA LEU A 111 -19.23 6.41 -1.59
C LEU A 111 -18.43 5.16 -1.92
N THR A 112 -19.05 4.17 -2.57
CA THR A 112 -18.46 2.85 -2.78
C THR A 112 -18.52 2.42 -4.26
N THR A 113 -17.70 1.42 -4.59
CA THR A 113 -17.79 0.76 -5.90
C THR A 113 -19.14 0.03 -6.03
N GLY A 114 -19.69 -0.50 -4.94
CA GLY A 114 -21.02 -1.10 -4.91
C GLY A 114 -22.12 -0.10 -5.30
N ASP A 115 -22.04 1.16 -4.86
CA ASP A 115 -22.95 2.23 -5.27
C ASP A 115 -22.86 2.51 -6.77
N LEU A 116 -21.64 2.51 -7.32
CA LEU A 116 -21.40 2.72 -8.75
C LEU A 116 -22.07 1.62 -9.61
N PHE A 117 -21.85 0.35 -9.24
CA PHE A 117 -22.48 -0.79 -9.91
C PHE A 117 -23.99 -0.80 -9.73
N ALA A 118 -24.49 -0.48 -8.53
CA ALA A 118 -25.93 -0.40 -8.27
C ALA A 118 -26.62 0.70 -9.08
N ALA A 119 -25.97 1.83 -9.28
CA ALA A 119 -26.49 2.93 -10.09
C ALA A 119 -26.51 2.61 -11.60
N ARG A 120 -25.56 1.78 -12.08
CA ARG A 120 -25.46 1.44 -13.51
C ARG A 120 -26.28 0.24 -13.91
N PHE A 121 -26.37 -0.77 -13.06
CA PHE A 121 -27.05 -2.04 -13.31
C PHE A 121 -28.26 -2.17 -12.36
N ASP A 122 -28.08 -2.82 -11.23
CA ASP A 122 -29.09 -3.01 -10.21
C ASP A 122 -28.45 -3.21 -8.82
N ARG A 123 -29.31 -3.20 -7.79
CA ARG A 123 -28.91 -3.30 -6.39
C ARG A 123 -28.19 -4.62 -6.06
N ARG A 124 -28.58 -5.73 -6.69
CA ARG A 124 -27.99 -7.07 -6.44
C ARG A 124 -26.61 -7.15 -7.04
N THR A 125 -26.44 -6.68 -8.27
CA THR A 125 -25.14 -6.59 -8.95
C THR A 125 -24.17 -5.69 -8.17
N GLY A 126 -24.65 -4.55 -7.66
CA GLY A 126 -23.83 -3.66 -6.81
C GLY A 126 -23.36 -4.35 -5.54
N THR A 127 -24.23 -5.12 -4.87
CA THR A 127 -23.85 -5.86 -3.66
C THR A 127 -22.88 -6.99 -3.95
N LEU A 128 -23.09 -7.75 -5.05
CA LEU A 128 -22.17 -8.81 -5.46
C LEU A 128 -20.77 -8.25 -5.76
N ALA A 129 -20.69 -7.17 -6.54
CA ALA A 129 -19.44 -6.48 -6.84
C ALA A 129 -18.75 -6.01 -5.55
N ALA A 130 -19.48 -5.42 -4.63
CA ALA A 130 -18.99 -4.97 -3.35
C ALA A 130 -18.38 -6.12 -2.53
N VAL A 131 -19.06 -7.27 -2.43
CA VAL A 131 -18.57 -8.44 -1.69
C VAL A 131 -17.29 -8.99 -2.30
N VAL A 132 -17.22 -9.16 -3.63
CA VAL A 132 -16.02 -9.66 -4.32
C VAL A 132 -14.82 -8.74 -4.07
N ILE A 133 -15.01 -7.43 -4.23
CA ILE A 133 -13.97 -6.44 -3.97
C ILE A 133 -13.58 -6.44 -2.49
N GLY A 134 -14.55 -6.50 -1.58
CA GLY A 134 -14.30 -6.53 -0.14
C GLY A 134 -13.43 -7.70 0.29
N LEU A 135 -13.68 -8.90 -0.25
CA LEU A 135 -12.87 -10.10 0.01
C LEU A 135 -11.45 -9.98 -0.54
N ALA A 136 -11.29 -9.43 -1.76
CA ALA A 136 -9.97 -9.20 -2.35
C ALA A 136 -9.12 -8.27 -1.46
N TRP A 137 -9.65 -7.12 -1.09
CA TRP A 137 -8.91 -6.13 -0.31
C TRP A 137 -8.67 -6.55 1.13
N PHE A 138 -9.55 -7.33 1.71
CA PHE A 138 -9.32 -7.98 3.00
C PHE A 138 -8.07 -8.90 2.98
N THR A 139 -7.89 -9.71 1.93
CA THR A 139 -6.71 -10.57 1.77
C THR A 139 -5.43 -9.74 1.61
N PHE A 140 -5.50 -8.61 0.89
CA PHE A 140 -4.39 -7.67 0.76
C PHE A 140 -3.91 -7.11 2.11
N VAL A 141 -4.84 -6.84 3.04
CA VAL A 141 -4.48 -6.41 4.41
C VAL A 141 -3.63 -7.45 5.13
N GLY A 142 -3.91 -8.74 4.94
CA GLY A 142 -3.05 -9.82 5.43
C GLY A 142 -1.61 -9.70 4.92
N GLY A 143 -1.42 -9.37 3.64
CA GLY A 143 -0.10 -9.09 3.06
C GLY A 143 0.63 -7.92 3.72
N GLN A 144 -0.06 -6.85 4.07
CA GLN A 144 0.53 -5.72 4.81
C GLN A 144 0.92 -6.12 6.23
N ILE A 145 0.10 -6.91 6.92
CA ILE A 145 0.38 -7.38 8.28
C ILE A 145 1.64 -8.25 8.31
N ILE A 146 1.80 -9.19 7.38
CA ILE A 146 3.01 -10.04 7.33
C ILE A 146 4.25 -9.23 6.94
N ALA A 147 4.12 -8.23 6.06
CA ALA A 147 5.21 -7.32 5.72
C ALA A 147 5.72 -6.55 6.95
N GLY A 148 4.81 -5.98 7.74
CA GLY A 148 5.16 -5.36 9.02
C GLY A 148 5.76 -6.36 10.01
N GLY A 149 5.25 -7.60 10.04
CA GLY A 149 5.82 -8.69 10.83
C GLY A 149 7.27 -9.00 10.45
N LYS A 150 7.59 -9.15 9.16
CA LYS A 150 8.96 -9.39 8.69
C LYS A 150 9.92 -8.23 9.02
N LEU A 151 9.45 -7.00 8.91
CA LEU A 151 10.23 -5.84 9.34
C LEU A 151 10.54 -5.90 10.84
N LEU A 152 9.54 -6.12 11.69
CA LEU A 152 9.70 -6.21 13.13
C LEU A 152 10.54 -7.44 13.55
N GLN A 153 10.43 -8.56 12.83
CA GLN A 153 11.27 -9.76 13.04
C GLN A 153 12.75 -9.41 12.98
N VAL A 154 13.17 -8.68 11.94
CA VAL A 154 14.58 -8.33 11.74
C VAL A 154 14.99 -7.22 12.70
N THR A 155 14.21 -6.15 12.80
CA THR A 155 14.59 -4.94 13.54
C THR A 155 14.59 -5.13 15.06
N LEU A 156 13.67 -5.92 15.59
CA LEU A 156 13.54 -6.21 17.02
C LEU A 156 14.01 -7.61 17.40
N ASN A 157 14.57 -8.37 16.46
CA ASN A 157 15.01 -9.75 16.64
C ASN A 157 13.93 -10.63 17.31
N MET A 158 12.69 -10.53 16.82
CA MET A 158 11.53 -11.23 17.34
C MET A 158 11.23 -12.50 16.54
N ASN A 159 10.53 -13.45 17.17
CA ASN A 159 9.91 -14.54 16.43
C ASN A 159 8.85 -13.99 15.46
N LEU A 160 8.76 -14.52 14.23
CA LEU A 160 7.85 -14.04 13.18
C LEU A 160 6.38 -14.03 13.65
N THR A 161 5.93 -15.07 14.39
CA THR A 161 4.56 -15.14 14.90
C THR A 161 4.23 -13.96 15.82
N PHE A 162 5.11 -13.66 16.78
CA PHE A 162 4.91 -12.49 17.65
C PHE A 162 5.00 -11.18 16.89
N ALA A 163 5.91 -11.05 15.92
CA ALA A 163 6.06 -9.89 15.08
C ALA A 163 4.80 -9.62 14.23
N VAL A 164 4.20 -10.66 13.66
CA VAL A 164 2.94 -10.57 12.89
C VAL A 164 1.76 -10.16 13.80
N LEU A 165 1.64 -10.76 14.97
CA LEU A 165 0.60 -10.39 15.93
C LEU A 165 0.75 -8.94 16.40
N LEU A 166 1.98 -8.49 16.68
CA LEU A 166 2.26 -7.11 17.07
C LEU A 166 1.93 -6.14 15.93
N SER A 167 2.40 -6.41 14.72
CA SER A 167 2.11 -5.61 13.52
C SER A 167 0.59 -5.48 13.30
N GLY A 168 -0.11 -6.60 13.28
CA GLY A 168 -1.56 -6.61 13.09
C GLY A 168 -2.32 -5.88 14.19
N THR A 169 -1.90 -6.02 15.47
CA THR A 169 -2.51 -5.31 16.59
C THR A 169 -2.33 -3.80 16.48
N ILE A 170 -1.13 -3.32 16.12
CA ILE A 170 -0.85 -1.90 15.92
C ILE A 170 -1.72 -1.34 14.79
N ILE A 171 -1.77 -2.02 13.64
CA ILE A 171 -2.59 -1.64 12.49
C ILE A 171 -4.06 -1.55 12.91
N LEU A 172 -4.59 -2.58 13.57
CA LEU A 172 -5.99 -2.65 13.98
C LEU A 172 -6.36 -1.53 14.96
N ALA A 173 -5.53 -1.28 15.96
CA ALA A 173 -5.74 -0.22 16.94
C ALA A 173 -5.79 1.16 16.28
N TYR A 174 -4.85 1.44 15.39
CA TYR A 174 -4.76 2.72 14.70
C TYR A 174 -5.94 2.94 13.72
N THR A 175 -6.25 1.94 12.88
CA THR A 175 -7.33 2.03 11.89
C THR A 175 -8.69 2.27 12.53
N THR A 176 -8.95 1.65 13.68
CA THR A 176 -10.23 1.82 14.40
C THR A 176 -10.48 3.27 14.84
N MET A 177 -9.41 4.08 15.00
CA MET A 177 -9.49 5.47 15.49
C MET A 177 -9.56 6.52 14.36
N GLY A 178 -8.89 6.28 13.21
CA GLY A 178 -8.51 7.33 12.26
C GLY A 178 -9.60 7.86 11.33
N GLY A 179 -10.14 7.04 10.46
CA GLY A 179 -10.97 7.45 9.28
C GLY A 179 -10.14 8.08 8.15
N LEU A 180 -10.73 8.15 6.95
CA LEU A 180 -10.01 8.45 5.69
C LEU A 180 -9.29 9.83 5.70
N LYS A 181 -9.88 10.85 6.31
CA LYS A 181 -9.26 12.19 6.35
C LYS A 181 -7.93 12.19 7.10
N ALA A 182 -7.86 11.51 8.25
CA ALA A 182 -6.61 11.40 9.00
C ALA A 182 -5.56 10.60 8.23
N VAL A 183 -5.96 9.48 7.62
CA VAL A 183 -5.10 8.64 6.78
C VAL A 183 -4.43 9.47 5.68
N ILE A 184 -5.20 10.28 4.92
CA ILE A 184 -4.66 11.09 3.82
C ILE A 184 -3.56 12.07 4.28
N TYR A 185 -3.75 12.71 5.43
CA TYR A 185 -2.74 13.66 5.94
C TYR A 185 -1.48 12.95 6.42
N THR A 186 -1.61 11.80 7.05
CA THR A 186 -0.45 10.97 7.42
C THR A 186 0.24 10.38 6.21
N ASP A 187 -0.49 9.96 5.17
CA ASP A 187 0.04 9.43 3.91
C ASP A 187 1.02 10.41 3.22
N VAL A 188 0.73 11.72 3.26
CA VAL A 188 1.63 12.73 2.69
C VAL A 188 3.01 12.69 3.35
N PHE A 189 3.03 12.66 4.67
CA PHE A 189 4.28 12.61 5.42
C PHE A 189 5.01 11.28 5.24
N GLN A 190 4.26 10.18 5.31
CA GLN A 190 4.78 8.82 5.17
C GLN A 190 5.41 8.58 3.80
N MET A 191 4.73 9.00 2.72
CA MET A 191 5.24 8.87 1.36
C MET A 191 6.55 9.63 1.18
N ILE A 192 6.65 10.87 1.70
CA ILE A 192 7.89 11.64 1.60
C ILE A 192 9.02 10.95 2.33
N VAL A 193 8.81 10.51 3.57
CA VAL A 193 9.87 9.88 4.37
C VAL A 193 10.29 8.54 3.76
N LEU A 194 9.34 7.75 3.25
CA LEU A 194 9.62 6.48 2.59
C LEU A 194 10.45 6.67 1.32
N MET A 195 10.03 7.59 0.44
CA MET A 195 10.75 7.87 -0.81
C MET A 195 12.15 8.42 -0.54
N VAL A 196 12.27 9.37 0.39
CA VAL A 196 13.58 9.92 0.78
C VAL A 196 14.45 8.83 1.40
N GLY A 197 13.90 8.05 2.32
CA GLY A 197 14.63 6.99 3.02
C GLY A 197 15.15 5.90 2.09
N ILE A 198 14.31 5.40 1.19
CA ILE A 198 14.70 4.31 0.28
C ILE A 198 15.51 4.83 -0.90
N VAL A 199 14.91 5.72 -1.70
CA VAL A 199 15.46 6.06 -3.02
C VAL A 199 16.67 7.00 -2.88
N PHE A 200 16.59 7.98 -1.97
CA PHE A 200 17.60 9.04 -1.89
C PHE A 200 18.61 8.86 -0.75
N ILE A 201 18.38 7.91 0.17
CA ILE A 201 19.31 7.63 1.27
C ILE A 201 19.84 6.19 1.18
N ALA A 202 18.99 5.18 1.30
CA ALA A 202 19.42 3.79 1.40
C ALA A 202 20.13 3.29 0.12
N VAL A 203 19.60 3.59 -1.07
CA VAL A 203 20.25 3.20 -2.33
C VAL A 203 21.60 3.87 -2.53
N PRO A 204 21.78 5.20 -2.41
CA PRO A 204 23.10 5.81 -2.51
C PRO A 204 24.11 5.31 -1.49
N ILE A 205 23.73 5.18 -0.22
CA ILE A 205 24.64 4.64 0.83
C ILE A 205 25.03 3.21 0.47
N GLY A 206 24.07 2.36 0.10
CA GLY A 206 24.35 0.98 -0.30
C GLY A 206 25.30 0.88 -1.50
N LEU A 207 25.11 1.75 -2.51
CA LEU A 207 26.02 1.81 -3.65
C LEU A 207 27.43 2.26 -3.26
N ILE A 208 27.58 3.21 -2.35
CA ILE A 208 28.88 3.66 -1.84
C ILE A 208 29.57 2.53 -1.10
N GLU A 209 28.88 1.82 -0.22
CA GLU A 209 29.43 0.72 0.58
C GLU A 209 29.93 -0.46 -0.26
N ILE A 210 29.29 -0.77 -1.37
CA ILE A 210 29.72 -1.83 -2.28
C ILE A 210 30.83 -1.38 -3.26
N GLY A 211 31.27 -0.13 -3.19
CA GLY A 211 32.30 0.43 -4.08
C GLY A 211 31.76 1.02 -5.38
N GLY A 212 30.46 1.22 -5.48
CA GLY A 212 29.78 1.85 -6.62
C GLY A 212 29.15 0.89 -7.62
N TRP A 213 28.39 1.46 -8.56
CA TRP A 213 27.67 0.71 -9.58
C TRP A 213 28.59 -0.20 -10.42
N ASN A 214 29.79 0.30 -10.81
CA ASN A 214 30.71 -0.46 -11.66
C ASN A 214 31.21 -1.73 -10.96
N VAL A 215 31.49 -1.67 -9.66
CA VAL A 215 31.91 -2.84 -8.86
C VAL A 215 30.79 -3.88 -8.81
N MET A 216 29.55 -3.44 -8.62
CA MET A 216 28.39 -4.35 -8.64
C MET A 216 28.24 -5.02 -10.01
N VAL A 217 28.36 -4.24 -11.10
CA VAL A 217 28.29 -4.76 -12.48
C VAL A 217 29.39 -5.80 -12.74
N GLU A 218 30.63 -5.51 -12.35
CA GLU A 218 31.75 -6.44 -12.51
C GLU A 218 31.54 -7.73 -11.74
N LYS A 219 31.13 -7.64 -10.46
CA LYS A 219 30.86 -8.81 -9.63
C LYS A 219 29.74 -9.68 -10.19
N PHE A 220 28.61 -9.08 -10.60
CA PHE A 220 27.49 -9.87 -11.11
C PHE A 220 27.78 -10.47 -12.50
N ASN A 221 28.55 -9.80 -13.35
CA ASN A 221 28.95 -10.32 -14.64
C ASN A 221 30.03 -11.42 -14.54
N SER A 222 30.74 -11.51 -13.42
CA SER A 222 31.79 -12.54 -13.23
C SER A 222 31.25 -13.96 -13.04
N SER A 223 29.94 -14.12 -12.80
CA SER A 223 29.30 -15.42 -12.57
C SER A 223 28.05 -15.61 -13.43
N GLU A 224 27.95 -16.77 -14.07
CA GLU A 224 26.77 -17.16 -14.83
C GLU A 224 25.46 -17.14 -14.01
N SER A 225 25.56 -17.42 -12.70
CA SER A 225 24.41 -17.45 -11.79
C SER A 225 23.88 -16.08 -11.44
N THR A 226 24.63 -14.99 -11.64
CA THR A 226 24.26 -13.64 -11.22
C THR A 226 24.16 -12.63 -12.37
N LYS A 227 24.72 -12.92 -13.54
CA LYS A 227 24.70 -11.97 -14.67
C LYS A 227 23.29 -11.57 -15.11
N HIS A 228 22.30 -12.45 -14.93
CA HIS A 228 20.90 -12.16 -15.25
C HIS A 228 20.29 -11.05 -14.38
N LEU A 229 20.86 -10.77 -13.20
CA LEU A 229 20.35 -9.76 -12.27
C LEU A 229 20.43 -8.33 -12.83
N LEU A 230 21.32 -8.09 -13.79
CA LEU A 230 21.48 -6.79 -14.46
C LEU A 230 20.69 -6.68 -15.77
N ASP A 231 20.12 -7.78 -16.25
CA ASP A 231 19.33 -7.81 -17.48
C ASP A 231 17.86 -7.47 -17.19
N TRP A 232 17.38 -6.40 -17.79
CA TRP A 232 15.97 -5.99 -17.71
C TRP A 232 14.99 -7.00 -18.31
N GLY A 233 15.46 -7.85 -19.22
CA GLY A 233 14.67 -8.88 -19.88
C GLY A 233 14.68 -10.24 -19.20
N ALA A 234 15.51 -10.43 -18.15
CA ALA A 234 15.76 -11.73 -17.53
C ALA A 234 14.51 -12.46 -17.03
N VAL A 235 13.51 -11.71 -16.56
CA VAL A 235 12.25 -12.29 -16.08
C VAL A 235 11.44 -13.00 -17.20
N GLY A 236 11.71 -12.66 -18.45
CA GLY A 236 11.05 -13.23 -19.60
C GLY A 236 9.59 -12.79 -19.82
N TRP A 237 9.14 -12.85 -21.07
CA TRP A 237 7.84 -12.33 -21.48
C TRP A 237 6.64 -13.03 -20.81
N ARG A 238 6.76 -14.34 -20.49
CA ARG A 238 5.68 -15.10 -19.82
C ARG A 238 5.39 -14.56 -18.44
N GLN A 239 6.41 -14.28 -17.65
CA GLN A 239 6.25 -13.70 -16.32
C GLN A 239 5.75 -12.26 -16.41
N MET A 240 6.25 -11.46 -17.37
CA MET A 240 5.74 -10.11 -17.62
C MET A 240 4.24 -10.12 -17.95
N LEU A 241 3.77 -11.06 -18.79
CA LEU A 241 2.35 -11.23 -19.07
C LEU A 241 1.57 -11.67 -17.82
N GLY A 242 2.14 -12.57 -17.00
CA GLY A 242 1.53 -12.97 -15.73
C GLY A 242 1.30 -11.78 -14.82
N TRP A 243 2.31 -10.95 -14.63
CA TRP A 243 2.19 -9.69 -13.85
C TRP A 243 1.22 -8.70 -14.49
N PHE A 244 1.24 -8.57 -15.82
CA PHE A 244 0.29 -7.71 -16.51
C PHE A 244 -1.15 -8.08 -16.20
N PHE A 245 -1.53 -9.35 -16.34
CA PHE A 245 -2.90 -9.78 -16.06
C PHE A 245 -3.25 -9.79 -14.57
N ALA A 246 -2.28 -9.98 -13.68
CA ALA A 246 -2.50 -9.95 -12.23
C ALA A 246 -2.56 -8.54 -11.66
N VAL A 247 -1.67 -7.63 -12.09
CA VAL A 247 -1.44 -6.32 -11.46
C VAL A 247 -2.15 -5.20 -12.22
N PHE A 248 -2.13 -5.19 -13.57
CA PHE A 248 -2.73 -4.11 -14.36
C PHE A 248 -4.21 -3.84 -14.04
N PRO A 249 -5.08 -4.85 -13.84
CA PRO A 249 -6.49 -4.61 -13.54
C PRO A 249 -6.75 -4.00 -12.16
N VAL A 250 -5.78 -4.08 -11.25
CA VAL A 250 -5.98 -3.81 -9.82
C VAL A 250 -6.44 -2.39 -9.55
N TRP A 251 -5.83 -1.41 -10.19
CA TRP A 251 -6.19 -0.01 -9.96
C TRP A 251 -7.57 0.36 -10.49
N PHE A 252 -8.07 -0.35 -11.50
CA PHE A 252 -9.44 -0.18 -12.00
C PHE A 252 -10.49 -0.64 -10.98
N ILE A 253 -10.17 -1.64 -10.16
CA ILE A 253 -11.07 -2.22 -9.17
C ILE A 253 -10.76 -1.79 -7.73
N SER A 254 -9.72 -0.99 -7.54
CA SER A 254 -9.22 -0.60 -6.22
C SER A 254 -10.23 0.27 -5.47
N ILE A 255 -10.67 -0.21 -4.31
CA ILE A 255 -11.47 0.59 -3.38
C ILE A 255 -10.69 1.82 -2.93
N ALA A 256 -9.40 1.65 -2.65
CA ALA A 256 -8.54 2.73 -2.24
C ALA A 256 -8.40 3.80 -3.32
N ALA A 257 -8.26 3.40 -4.60
CA ALA A 257 -8.31 4.33 -5.73
C ALA A 257 -9.65 5.06 -5.81
N MET A 258 -10.75 4.32 -5.71
CA MET A 258 -12.10 4.89 -5.72
C MET A 258 -12.26 5.97 -4.64
N GLN A 259 -11.86 5.67 -3.40
CA GLN A 259 -11.94 6.62 -2.29
C GLN A 259 -11.13 7.90 -2.55
N ARG A 260 -9.90 7.81 -3.14
CA ARG A 260 -9.09 8.99 -3.48
C ARG A 260 -9.68 9.79 -4.63
N ILE A 261 -10.26 9.13 -5.63
CA ILE A 261 -10.98 9.81 -6.72
C ILE A 261 -12.18 10.59 -6.16
N ILE A 262 -12.96 9.96 -5.29
CA ILE A 262 -14.13 10.58 -4.64
C ILE A 262 -13.70 11.76 -3.74
N ALA A 263 -12.63 11.58 -2.97
CA ALA A 263 -12.13 12.56 -2.01
C ALA A 263 -11.42 13.76 -2.67
N ALA A 264 -10.96 13.66 -3.91
CA ALA A 264 -10.32 14.76 -4.62
C ALA A 264 -11.31 15.93 -4.83
N ARG A 265 -10.81 17.17 -4.77
CA ARG A 265 -11.64 18.37 -4.90
C ARG A 265 -12.32 18.51 -6.28
N ASP A 266 -11.65 18.07 -7.34
CA ASP A 266 -12.16 18.15 -8.73
C ASP A 266 -11.53 17.08 -9.63
N VAL A 267 -12.09 16.90 -10.84
CA VAL A 267 -11.62 15.93 -11.84
C VAL A 267 -10.16 16.14 -12.22
N LYS A 268 -9.74 17.40 -12.42
CA LYS A 268 -8.38 17.73 -12.86
C LYS A 268 -7.34 17.40 -11.78
N THR A 269 -7.67 17.66 -10.53
CA THR A 269 -6.83 17.31 -9.38
C THR A 269 -6.70 15.80 -9.27
N ALA A 270 -7.79 15.05 -9.37
CA ALA A 270 -7.76 13.60 -9.35
C ALA A 270 -6.94 13.02 -10.51
N GLN A 271 -7.17 13.45 -11.75
CA GLN A 271 -6.41 12.97 -12.91
C GLN A 271 -4.91 13.24 -12.80
N ARG A 272 -4.52 14.48 -12.48
CA ARG A 272 -3.11 14.84 -12.32
C ARG A 272 -2.48 14.08 -11.16
N GLY A 273 -3.20 13.91 -10.04
CA GLY A 273 -2.71 13.17 -8.88
C GLY A 273 -2.39 11.73 -9.24
N PHE A 274 -3.30 11.02 -9.89
CA PHE A 274 -3.08 9.64 -10.33
C PHE A 274 -1.99 9.54 -11.40
N PHE A 275 -1.94 10.46 -12.37
CA PHE A 275 -0.86 10.49 -13.35
C PHE A 275 0.52 10.61 -12.69
N LEU A 276 0.69 11.56 -11.74
CA LEU A 276 1.93 11.76 -11.01
C LEU A 276 2.28 10.57 -10.09
N THR A 277 1.30 9.87 -9.59
CA THR A 277 1.50 8.61 -8.85
C THR A 277 2.11 7.55 -9.75
N GLY A 278 1.52 7.28 -10.92
CA GLY A 278 2.04 6.26 -11.82
C GLY A 278 3.38 6.64 -12.44
N ILE A 279 3.52 7.90 -12.87
CA ILE A 279 4.75 8.49 -13.44
C ILE A 279 4.94 9.89 -12.84
N PRO A 280 6.06 10.22 -12.19
CA PRO A 280 7.31 9.44 -12.02
C PRO A 280 7.43 8.65 -10.72
N ILE A 281 6.43 8.67 -9.80
CA ILE A 281 6.63 8.17 -8.43
C ILE A 281 6.79 6.65 -8.42
N GLU A 282 5.81 5.90 -8.95
CA GLU A 282 5.93 4.44 -9.00
C GLU A 282 6.96 4.02 -10.03
N TRP A 283 6.85 4.48 -11.24
CA TRP A 283 7.80 4.22 -12.29
C TRP A 283 8.40 5.52 -12.83
N PRO A 284 9.73 5.70 -12.80
CA PRO A 284 10.74 4.70 -12.42
C PRO A 284 11.20 4.78 -10.96
N LEU A 285 10.88 5.84 -10.20
CA LEU A 285 11.56 6.15 -8.94
C LEU A 285 11.48 5.00 -7.93
N PHE A 286 10.29 4.59 -7.58
CA PHE A 286 10.11 3.57 -6.54
C PHE A 286 10.47 2.17 -7.04
N ALA A 287 10.05 1.81 -8.25
CA ALA A 287 10.30 0.48 -8.82
C ALA A 287 11.80 0.18 -8.90
N VAL A 288 12.59 1.11 -9.44
CA VAL A 288 14.04 0.94 -9.54
C VAL A 288 14.70 1.05 -8.16
N GLY A 289 14.29 2.03 -7.34
CA GLY A 289 14.87 2.22 -6.01
C GLY A 289 14.70 0.99 -5.11
N SER A 290 13.51 0.41 -5.04
CA SER A 290 13.26 -0.77 -4.20
C SER A 290 13.95 -2.04 -4.72
N THR A 291 14.01 -2.26 -6.04
CA THR A 291 14.78 -3.38 -6.61
C THR A 291 16.28 -3.20 -6.43
N MET A 292 16.80 -1.97 -6.44
CA MET A 292 18.20 -1.68 -6.14
C MET A 292 18.58 -2.08 -4.72
N ILE A 293 17.72 -1.89 -3.73
CA ILE A 293 17.94 -2.40 -2.36
C ILE A 293 18.12 -3.92 -2.38
N GLY A 294 17.29 -4.64 -3.13
CA GLY A 294 17.41 -6.09 -3.31
C GLY A 294 18.73 -6.53 -3.97
N LEU A 295 19.17 -5.80 -5.00
CA LEU A 295 20.46 -6.04 -5.66
C LEU A 295 21.65 -5.80 -4.72
N ILE A 296 21.60 -4.73 -3.93
CA ILE A 296 22.60 -4.44 -2.90
C ILE A 296 22.62 -5.56 -1.86
N ALA A 297 21.45 -6.04 -1.42
CA ALA A 297 21.35 -7.16 -0.51
C ALA A 297 21.95 -8.45 -1.12
N ARG A 298 21.68 -8.71 -2.40
CA ARG A 298 22.26 -9.87 -3.11
C ARG A 298 23.77 -9.79 -3.21
N PHE A 299 24.31 -8.58 -3.33
CA PHE A 299 25.76 -8.34 -3.35
C PHE A 299 26.40 -8.60 -1.99
N LEU A 300 25.79 -8.13 -0.89
CA LEU A 300 26.36 -8.17 0.47
C LEU A 300 26.03 -9.46 1.22
N ILE A 301 24.84 -10.02 1.03
CA ILE A 301 24.31 -11.18 1.77
C ILE A 301 23.77 -12.20 0.76
N PRO A 302 24.65 -12.82 -0.07
CA PRO A 302 24.21 -13.67 -1.18
C PRO A 302 23.41 -14.91 -0.75
N ASP A 303 23.63 -15.41 0.48
CA ASP A 303 23.01 -16.64 1.02
C ASP A 303 21.76 -16.36 1.89
N LEU A 304 21.11 -15.22 1.69
CA LEU A 304 19.88 -14.89 2.42
C LEU A 304 18.78 -15.90 2.12
N SER A 305 18.29 -16.60 3.15
CA SER A 305 17.32 -17.70 3.02
C SER A 305 15.92 -17.23 2.63
N ASP A 306 15.50 -16.06 3.10
CA ASP A 306 14.23 -15.43 2.75
C ASP A 306 14.48 -14.10 2.03
N PRO A 307 14.31 -14.05 0.70
CA PRO A 307 14.51 -12.82 -0.09
C PRO A 307 13.70 -11.61 0.37
N GLU A 308 12.52 -11.81 0.98
CA GLU A 308 11.70 -10.71 1.50
C GLU A 308 12.34 -10.02 2.73
N LEU A 309 13.34 -10.62 3.34
CA LEU A 309 14.14 -9.97 4.38
C LEU A 309 15.25 -9.06 3.83
N ALA A 310 15.47 -9.02 2.51
CA ALA A 310 16.51 -8.22 1.89
C ALA A 310 16.44 -6.74 2.30
N THR A 311 15.26 -6.13 2.19
CA THR A 311 15.07 -4.72 2.53
C THR A 311 15.33 -4.43 4.02
N PRO A 312 14.68 -5.11 4.99
CA PRO A 312 14.95 -4.86 6.40
C PRO A 312 16.40 -5.15 6.81
N MET A 313 17.05 -6.17 6.22
CA MET A 313 18.45 -6.50 6.50
C MET A 313 19.38 -5.37 6.05
N ILE A 314 19.19 -4.84 4.84
CA ILE A 314 20.02 -3.74 4.32
C ILE A 314 19.84 -2.46 5.14
N ILE A 315 18.62 -2.16 5.57
CA ILE A 315 18.39 -1.01 6.46
C ILE A 315 19.24 -1.14 7.75
N MET A 316 19.24 -2.33 8.35
CA MET A 316 19.96 -2.59 9.60
C MET A 316 21.49 -2.64 9.42
N GLU A 317 21.98 -3.08 8.27
CA GLU A 317 23.41 -3.28 8.03
C GLU A 317 24.11 -2.00 7.58
N LEU A 318 23.47 -1.22 6.72
CA LEU A 318 24.12 -0.11 6.02
C LEU A 318 23.81 1.28 6.58
N LEU A 319 22.60 1.48 7.13
CA LEU A 319 22.21 2.84 7.48
C LEU A 319 22.81 3.27 8.83
N PRO A 320 23.34 4.50 8.91
CA PRO A 320 23.79 5.08 10.17
C PRO A 320 22.68 5.15 11.22
N ALA A 321 23.06 5.05 12.49
CA ALA A 321 22.13 5.21 13.61
C ALA A 321 21.33 6.52 13.54
N GLY A 322 20.06 6.45 13.86
CA GLY A 322 19.08 7.53 13.68
C GLY A 322 18.44 7.52 12.29
N ILE A 323 19.19 7.34 11.21
CA ILE A 323 18.65 7.20 9.85
C ILE A 323 17.99 5.82 9.70
N ALA A 324 18.63 4.76 10.18
CA ALA A 324 18.04 3.42 10.19
C ALA A 324 16.70 3.42 10.94
N GLY A 325 16.64 4.00 12.15
CA GLY A 325 15.42 4.13 12.92
C GLY A 325 14.31 4.92 12.21
N LEU A 326 14.66 6.02 11.53
CA LEU A 326 13.71 6.82 10.75
C LEU A 326 13.14 6.04 9.57
N VAL A 327 13.99 5.31 8.82
CA VAL A 327 13.56 4.50 7.67
C VAL A 327 12.70 3.33 8.12
N ILE A 328 13.06 2.65 9.22
CA ILE A 328 12.23 1.59 9.81
C ILE A 328 10.85 2.13 10.21
N ALA A 329 10.80 3.28 10.89
CA ALA A 329 9.55 3.90 11.27
C ALA A 329 8.69 4.26 10.05
N ALA A 330 9.32 4.76 8.97
CA ALA A 330 8.64 5.04 7.72
C ALA A 330 8.05 3.78 7.07
N TYR A 331 8.78 2.67 7.10
CA TYR A 331 8.27 1.38 6.61
C TYR A 331 7.08 0.87 7.45
N ILE A 332 7.19 0.92 8.78
CA ILE A 332 6.08 0.52 9.65
C ILE A 332 4.85 1.38 9.34
N ALA A 333 5.05 2.68 9.21
CA ALA A 333 3.95 3.59 8.91
C ALA A 333 3.38 3.40 7.49
N ALA A 334 4.21 3.07 6.50
CA ALA A 334 3.76 2.73 5.14
C ALA A 334 2.95 1.43 5.13
N VAL A 335 3.36 0.41 5.90
CA VAL A 335 2.55 -0.79 6.14
C VAL A 335 1.20 -0.42 6.73
N MET A 336 1.20 0.45 7.75
CA MET A 336 -0.03 0.91 8.42
C MET A 336 -0.95 1.66 7.47
N SER A 337 -0.44 2.63 6.69
CA SER A 337 -1.25 3.44 5.77
C SER A 337 -1.93 2.61 4.68
N SER A 338 -1.21 1.63 4.12
CA SER A 338 -1.77 0.72 3.12
C SER A 338 -2.81 -0.22 3.73
N ALA A 339 -2.52 -0.78 4.90
CA ALA A 339 -3.47 -1.65 5.61
C ALA A 339 -4.75 -0.90 5.99
N ASP A 340 -4.64 0.32 6.53
CA ASP A 340 -5.78 1.17 6.91
C ASP A 340 -6.68 1.45 5.71
N SER A 341 -6.06 1.92 4.64
CA SER A 341 -6.75 2.28 3.41
C SER A 341 -7.49 1.08 2.81
N CYS A 342 -6.83 -0.07 2.79
CA CYS A 342 -7.37 -1.30 2.23
C CYS A 342 -8.38 -1.98 3.15
N LEU A 343 -8.29 -1.79 4.46
CA LEU A 343 -9.27 -2.29 5.42
C LEU A 343 -10.54 -1.43 5.45
N MET A 344 -10.39 -0.10 5.30
CA MET A 344 -11.55 0.82 5.29
C MET A 344 -12.51 0.57 4.11
N GLY A 345 -12.01 0.04 2.99
CA GLY A 345 -12.85 -0.34 1.86
C GLY A 345 -13.87 -1.44 2.21
N PRO A 346 -13.45 -2.64 2.63
CA PRO A 346 -14.35 -3.68 3.11
C PRO A 346 -15.26 -3.24 4.25
N VAL A 347 -14.77 -2.41 5.17
CA VAL A 347 -15.58 -1.81 6.25
C VAL A 347 -16.69 -0.92 5.68
N ALA A 348 -16.39 -0.07 4.71
CA ALA A 348 -17.38 0.78 4.05
C ALA A 348 -18.42 -0.05 3.30
N ILE A 349 -18.00 -1.09 2.59
CA ILE A 349 -18.88 -2.04 1.90
C ILE A 349 -19.83 -2.71 2.89
N PHE A 350 -19.32 -3.32 3.95
CA PHE A 350 -20.17 -3.97 4.92
C PHE A 350 -21.14 -3.00 5.58
N THR A 351 -20.67 -1.82 5.99
CA THR A 351 -21.50 -0.83 6.70
C THR A 351 -22.53 -0.20 5.78
N ASN A 352 -22.14 0.23 4.56
CA ASN A 352 -23.00 0.97 3.64
C ASN A 352 -23.81 0.02 2.73
N ASP A 353 -23.14 -0.93 2.07
CA ASP A 353 -23.75 -1.73 1.01
C ASP A 353 -24.52 -2.94 1.54
N ILE A 354 -24.17 -3.43 2.75
CA ILE A 354 -24.87 -4.55 3.37
C ILE A 354 -25.70 -4.08 4.54
N TYR A 355 -25.10 -3.55 5.61
CA TYR A 355 -25.81 -3.25 6.86
C TYR A 355 -26.87 -2.16 6.68
N LYS A 356 -26.47 -0.96 6.23
CA LYS A 356 -27.40 0.16 6.00
C LYS A 356 -28.41 -0.17 4.92
N ARG A 357 -27.98 -0.81 3.82
CA ARG A 357 -28.85 -1.05 2.65
C ARG A 357 -29.92 -2.12 2.89
N TYR A 358 -29.61 -3.18 3.65
CA TYR A 358 -30.51 -4.34 3.80
C TYR A 358 -30.99 -4.59 5.23
N LEU A 359 -30.14 -4.32 6.25
CA LEU A 359 -30.46 -4.70 7.63
C LEU A 359 -31.12 -3.55 8.40
N LYS A 360 -30.59 -2.33 8.30
CA LYS A 360 -31.13 -1.16 9.02
C LYS A 360 -31.01 0.14 8.19
N PRO A 361 -31.89 0.38 7.22
CA PRO A 361 -31.89 1.57 6.36
C PRO A 361 -32.01 2.89 7.15
N GLU A 362 -32.76 2.89 8.22
CA GLU A 362 -33.06 4.06 9.09
C GLU A 362 -31.99 4.31 10.16
N SER A 363 -30.80 3.71 10.05
CA SER A 363 -29.75 3.86 11.07
C SER A 363 -29.22 5.28 11.15
N SER A 364 -29.05 5.78 12.38
CA SER A 364 -28.35 7.05 12.61
C SER A 364 -26.88 6.97 12.21
N GLU A 365 -26.27 8.12 11.89
CA GLU A 365 -24.83 8.19 11.56
C GLU A 365 -23.94 7.65 12.67
N GLU A 366 -24.27 7.96 13.93
CA GLU A 366 -23.54 7.45 15.09
C GLU A 366 -23.59 5.93 15.21
N HIS A 367 -24.75 5.33 14.90
CA HIS A 367 -24.91 3.87 14.90
C HIS A 367 -24.06 3.24 13.79
N LEU A 368 -24.08 3.82 12.59
CA LEU A 368 -23.27 3.35 11.46
C LEU A 368 -21.77 3.44 11.75
N VAL A 369 -21.30 4.49 12.43
CA VAL A 369 -19.90 4.60 12.85
C VAL A 369 -19.55 3.50 13.86
N ARG A 370 -20.43 3.13 14.81
CA ARG A 370 -20.19 2.00 15.73
C ARG A 370 -20.11 0.67 14.99
N ILE A 371 -21.00 0.43 14.04
CA ILE A 371 -20.95 -0.77 13.19
C ILE A 371 -19.66 -0.79 12.37
N ALA A 372 -19.24 0.31 11.78
CA ALA A 372 -17.98 0.40 11.04
C ALA A 372 -16.79 0.03 11.92
N ARG A 373 -16.70 0.54 13.14
CA ARG A 373 -15.64 0.18 14.10
C ARG A 373 -15.65 -1.31 14.46
N LEU A 374 -16.82 -1.89 14.75
CA LEU A 374 -16.94 -3.32 15.04
C LEU A 374 -16.50 -4.17 13.82
N THR A 375 -16.92 -3.79 12.63
CA THR A 375 -16.50 -4.44 11.38
C THR A 375 -14.99 -4.33 11.18
N THR A 376 -14.38 -3.18 11.47
CA THR A 376 -12.92 -3.00 11.43
C THR A 376 -12.21 -4.02 12.32
N ILE A 377 -12.68 -4.19 13.55
CA ILE A 377 -12.09 -5.14 14.50
C ILE A 377 -12.22 -6.58 13.98
N ILE A 378 -13.41 -6.98 13.54
CA ILE A 378 -13.63 -8.34 13.04
C ILE A 378 -12.76 -8.65 11.82
N LEU A 379 -12.79 -7.76 10.82
CA LEU A 379 -12.00 -7.94 9.60
C LEU A 379 -10.48 -7.88 9.90
N GLY A 380 -10.05 -7.03 10.82
CA GLY A 380 -8.66 -6.96 11.23
C GLY A 380 -8.17 -8.25 11.89
N ILE A 381 -8.96 -8.86 12.79
CA ILE A 381 -8.63 -10.16 13.39
C ILE A 381 -8.54 -11.26 12.32
N LEU A 382 -9.47 -11.29 11.38
CA LEU A 382 -9.43 -12.24 10.27
C LEU A 382 -8.21 -12.03 9.37
N ALA A 383 -7.81 -10.77 9.11
CA ALA A 383 -6.61 -10.44 8.34
C ALA A 383 -5.32 -10.91 9.05
N ILE A 384 -5.24 -10.77 10.37
CA ILE A 384 -4.14 -11.32 11.17
C ILE A 384 -4.08 -12.86 11.03
N ALA A 385 -5.22 -13.53 11.09
CA ALA A 385 -5.29 -14.97 10.89
C ALA A 385 -4.83 -15.38 9.48
N THR A 386 -5.21 -14.64 8.44
CA THR A 386 -4.75 -14.86 7.07
C THR A 386 -3.24 -14.69 6.92
N ALA A 387 -2.68 -13.64 7.53
CA ALA A 387 -1.23 -13.40 7.56
C ALA A 387 -0.45 -14.52 8.26
N TYR A 388 -1.04 -15.14 9.28
CA TYR A 388 -0.44 -16.27 9.97
C TYR A 388 -0.45 -17.56 9.14
N LEU A 389 -1.52 -17.78 8.37
CA LEU A 389 -1.69 -19.00 7.55
C LEU A 389 -0.83 -18.98 6.26
N ILE A 390 -0.58 -17.78 5.70
CA ILE A 390 0.18 -17.59 4.46
C ILE A 390 1.31 -16.59 4.73
N PRO A 391 2.47 -17.05 5.20
CA PRO A 391 3.56 -16.18 5.68
C PRO A 391 4.44 -15.65 4.54
N ASN A 392 3.86 -15.39 3.36
CA ASN A 392 4.53 -14.79 2.19
C ASN A 392 3.79 -13.54 1.75
N VAL A 393 4.50 -12.40 1.74
CA VAL A 393 3.91 -11.08 1.43
C VAL A 393 3.40 -11.04 0.00
N LEU A 394 4.25 -11.44 -0.95
CA LEU A 394 3.95 -11.34 -2.37
C LEU A 394 2.77 -12.24 -2.76
N ASP A 395 2.72 -13.47 -2.24
CA ASP A 395 1.63 -14.40 -2.53
C ASP A 395 0.27 -13.86 -2.07
N LEU A 396 0.19 -13.32 -0.86
CA LEU A 396 -1.06 -12.71 -0.35
C LEU A 396 -1.51 -11.53 -1.20
N ILE A 397 -0.58 -10.67 -1.62
CA ILE A 397 -0.88 -9.54 -2.50
C ILE A 397 -1.38 -10.03 -3.86
N LEU A 398 -0.70 -11.00 -4.48
CA LEU A 398 -1.07 -11.51 -5.80
C LEU A 398 -2.40 -12.30 -5.76
N TYR A 399 -2.70 -13.04 -4.69
CA TYR A 399 -4.00 -13.69 -4.52
C TYR A 399 -5.14 -12.67 -4.44
N ALA A 400 -4.94 -11.59 -3.65
CA ALA A 400 -5.91 -10.51 -3.57
C ALA A 400 -6.17 -9.88 -4.94
N TYR A 401 -5.11 -9.59 -5.67
CA TYR A 401 -5.15 -8.96 -6.99
C TYR A 401 -5.83 -9.85 -8.03
N THR A 402 -5.44 -11.11 -8.09
CA THR A 402 -6.00 -12.07 -9.06
C THR A 402 -7.48 -12.31 -8.80
N PHE A 403 -7.87 -12.52 -7.53
CA PHE A 403 -9.27 -12.75 -7.17
C PHE A 403 -10.17 -11.55 -7.52
N GLY A 404 -9.75 -10.34 -7.12
CA GLY A 404 -10.50 -9.12 -7.41
C GLY A 404 -10.59 -8.84 -8.92
N SER A 405 -9.48 -8.99 -9.63
CA SER A 405 -9.38 -8.73 -11.08
C SER A 405 -10.26 -9.69 -11.89
N ALA A 406 -10.20 -10.98 -11.59
CA ALA A 406 -11.00 -11.99 -12.29
C ALA A 406 -12.51 -11.74 -12.16
N GLY A 407 -12.96 -11.25 -10.98
CA GLY A 407 -14.38 -11.04 -10.73
C GLY A 407 -14.93 -9.72 -11.27
N ILE A 408 -14.16 -8.64 -11.27
CA ILE A 408 -14.74 -7.27 -11.40
C ILE A 408 -14.12 -6.45 -12.54
N PHE A 409 -12.92 -6.76 -13.02
CA PHE A 409 -12.22 -5.90 -13.98
C PHE A 409 -13.02 -5.62 -15.26
N PHE A 410 -13.49 -6.66 -15.95
CA PHE A 410 -14.26 -6.47 -17.18
C PHE A 410 -15.59 -5.76 -16.96
N PRO A 411 -16.41 -6.13 -15.95
CA PRO A 411 -17.59 -5.35 -15.60
C PRO A 411 -17.30 -3.87 -15.30
N MET A 412 -16.14 -3.56 -14.68
CA MET A 412 -15.75 -2.19 -14.36
C MET A 412 -15.40 -1.36 -15.61
N LEU A 413 -14.80 -1.97 -16.63
CA LEU A 413 -14.56 -1.30 -17.92
C LEU A 413 -15.86 -0.96 -18.67
N GLY A 414 -16.93 -1.72 -18.43
CA GLY A 414 -18.26 -1.50 -19.02
C GLY A 414 -19.09 -0.38 -18.35
N LEU A 415 -18.59 0.22 -17.27
CA LEU A 415 -19.20 1.37 -16.58
C LEU A 415 -18.87 2.70 -17.26
#